data_968baa523c335661f5d77a8bf4795341
#
_entry.id   968baa523c335661f5d77a8bf4795341
#
_cell.length_a   1.000
_cell.length_b   1.000
_cell.length_c   1.000
_cell.angle_alpha   90.00
_cell.angle_beta   90.00
_cell.angle_gamma   90.00
#
_symmetry.space_group_name_H-M   'P 1'
#
loop_
_entity.id
_entity.type
_entity.pdbx_description
1 polymer ?
#
loop_
_entity_poly.entity_id
_entity_poly.type
_entity_poly.pdbx_seq_one_letter_code
_entity_poly.pdbx_strand_id
1 'polypeptide(L)'
;MKSEKFEITFRPIGTEDVPNLVRWQRDAEVARWYWDVADLPDGELKRKWTEIAKKTESKTDRFIIVVDGHDIGEIQVANLRDYPEAAAEVGIPNAASADLFIGEPAWRDRGIGSRALRQFANKIVFSRPGIETCTIDPEPENTRAIRSYEKAGFTYVRTYHVRKGNVDAYLMRRDRGQD
;
A
#
# COMPACT_ATOMS: atom_id res chain seq x y z
N MET A 1 -6.86 -26.78 8.58
CA MET A 1 -7.79 -25.65 8.40
C MET A 1 -7.91 -25.39 6.90
N LYS A 2 -9.12 -25.49 6.32
CA LYS A 2 -9.34 -25.09 4.91
C LYS A 2 -9.08 -23.57 4.83
N SER A 3 -8.13 -23.17 3.99
CA SER A 3 -7.94 -21.75 3.66
C SER A 3 -9.25 -21.22 3.07
N GLU A 4 -9.90 -20.27 3.74
CA GLU A 4 -11.05 -19.59 3.16
C GLU A 4 -10.64 -19.00 1.80
N LYS A 5 -11.34 -19.37 0.76
CA LYS A 5 -11.13 -18.82 -0.58
C LYS A 5 -11.90 -17.50 -0.66
N PHE A 6 -11.19 -16.39 -0.53
CA PHE A 6 -11.73 -15.06 -0.83
C PHE A 6 -11.45 -14.70 -2.28
N GLU A 7 -12.42 -14.11 -2.95
CA GLU A 7 -12.20 -13.41 -4.20
C GLU A 7 -11.67 -12.01 -3.90
N ILE A 8 -10.44 -11.71 -4.35
CA ILE A 8 -9.80 -10.42 -4.14
C ILE A 8 -9.65 -9.72 -5.50
N THR A 9 -10.23 -8.53 -5.59
CA THR A 9 -10.12 -7.66 -6.78
C THR A 9 -9.70 -6.26 -6.39
N PHE A 10 -9.29 -5.47 -7.39
CA PHE A 10 -8.84 -4.09 -7.21
C PHE A 10 -9.56 -3.20 -8.20
N ARG A 11 -10.15 -2.12 -7.71
CA ARG A 11 -10.76 -1.10 -8.56
C ARG A 11 -10.13 0.28 -8.28
N PRO A 12 -9.95 1.12 -9.30
CA PRO A 12 -9.49 2.49 -9.06
C PRO A 12 -10.36 3.20 -8.04
N ILE A 13 -9.76 4.10 -7.24
CA ILE A 13 -10.53 4.92 -6.31
C ILE A 13 -11.37 5.95 -7.07
N GLY A 14 -12.54 6.29 -6.52
CA GLY A 14 -13.41 7.36 -6.98
C GLY A 14 -13.79 8.31 -5.85
N THR A 15 -14.48 9.38 -6.18
CA THR A 15 -14.95 10.37 -5.19
C THR A 15 -15.96 9.78 -4.19
N GLU A 16 -16.67 8.74 -4.60
CA GLU A 16 -17.59 7.96 -3.77
C GLU A 16 -16.89 7.21 -2.63
N ASP A 17 -15.58 6.94 -2.75
CA ASP A 17 -14.80 6.23 -1.74
C ASP A 17 -14.29 7.16 -0.62
N VAL A 18 -14.33 8.46 -0.82
CA VAL A 18 -13.76 9.45 0.11
C VAL A 18 -14.29 9.28 1.55
N PRO A 19 -15.59 9.04 1.80
CA PRO A 19 -16.09 8.79 3.16
C PRO A 19 -15.42 7.58 3.83
N ASN A 20 -15.26 6.47 3.10
CA ASN A 20 -14.58 5.28 3.63
C ASN A 20 -13.09 5.52 3.84
N LEU A 21 -12.38 6.17 2.91
CA LEU A 21 -10.96 6.48 3.03
C LEU A 21 -10.67 7.35 4.25
N VAL A 22 -11.51 8.38 4.51
CA VAL A 22 -11.39 9.22 5.71
C VAL A 22 -11.66 8.38 6.98
N ARG A 23 -12.73 7.61 7.01
CA ARG A 23 -13.08 6.75 8.14
C ARG A 23 -11.98 5.75 8.46
N TRP A 24 -11.42 5.08 7.45
CA TRP A 24 -10.34 4.11 7.62
C TRP A 24 -9.05 4.74 8.15
N GLN A 25 -8.69 5.93 7.68
CA GLN A 25 -7.51 6.63 8.20
C GLN A 25 -7.69 7.22 9.60
N ARG A 26 -8.93 7.28 10.12
CA ARG A 26 -9.22 7.62 11.52
C ARG A 26 -9.29 6.40 12.45
N ASP A 27 -9.31 5.20 11.88
CA ASP A 27 -9.15 4.00 12.70
C ASP A 27 -7.75 3.97 13.33
N ALA A 28 -7.66 3.71 14.62
CA ALA A 28 -6.41 3.80 15.37
C ALA A 28 -5.30 2.88 14.87
N GLU A 29 -5.67 1.68 14.37
CA GLU A 29 -4.72 0.72 13.81
C GLU A 29 -4.14 1.19 12.46
N VAL A 30 -4.90 1.97 11.68
CA VAL A 30 -4.43 2.55 10.42
C VAL A 30 -3.68 3.85 10.70
N ALA A 31 -4.27 4.78 11.44
CA ALA A 31 -3.71 6.11 11.73
C ALA A 31 -2.30 6.05 12.31
N ARG A 32 -2.02 5.03 13.11
CA ARG A 32 -0.71 4.81 13.74
C ARG A 32 0.46 4.79 12.74
N TRP A 33 0.21 4.35 11.51
CA TRP A 33 1.26 4.13 10.49
C TRP A 33 1.23 5.16 9.36
N TYR A 34 0.33 6.15 9.44
CA TYR A 34 0.16 7.20 8.44
C TYR A 34 0.33 8.59 9.05
N TRP A 35 1.56 8.86 9.55
CA TRP A 35 1.93 10.09 10.24
C TRP A 35 1.65 11.37 9.44
N ASP A 36 1.70 11.31 8.11
CA ASP A 36 1.47 12.47 7.21
C ASP A 36 0.01 12.93 7.15
N VAL A 37 -0.91 12.14 7.69
CA VAL A 37 -2.34 12.43 7.71
C VAL A 37 -2.98 12.32 9.10
N ALA A 38 -2.26 11.74 10.06
CA ALA A 38 -2.80 11.47 11.40
C ALA A 38 -3.31 12.73 12.10
N ASP A 39 -2.57 13.85 11.97
CA ASP A 39 -2.88 15.12 12.64
C ASP A 39 -3.73 16.08 11.78
N LEU A 40 -4.08 15.71 10.54
CA LEU A 40 -4.91 16.57 9.71
C LEU A 40 -6.34 16.66 10.26
N PRO A 41 -6.96 17.85 10.31
CA PRO A 41 -8.39 17.97 10.57
C PRO A 41 -9.24 17.19 9.57
N ASP A 42 -10.40 16.68 9.98
CA ASP A 42 -11.26 15.85 9.10
C ASP A 42 -11.63 16.55 7.79
N GLY A 43 -11.87 17.85 7.82
CA GLY A 43 -12.16 18.63 6.61
C GLY A 43 -10.99 18.67 5.64
N GLU A 44 -9.76 18.75 6.15
CA GLU A 44 -8.55 18.75 5.32
C GLU A 44 -8.25 17.35 4.76
N LEU A 45 -8.41 16.32 5.59
CA LEU A 45 -8.25 14.95 5.16
C LEU A 45 -9.27 14.60 4.05
N LYS A 46 -10.53 15.00 4.22
CA LYS A 46 -11.57 14.84 3.20
C LYS A 46 -11.23 15.59 1.92
N ARG A 47 -10.74 16.84 2.00
CA ARG A 47 -10.30 17.60 0.84
C ARG A 47 -9.15 16.90 0.12
N LYS A 48 -8.11 16.48 0.86
CA LYS A 48 -6.96 15.74 0.32
C LYS A 48 -7.42 14.52 -0.49
N TRP A 49 -8.27 13.67 0.08
CA TRP A 49 -8.78 12.50 -0.61
C TRP A 49 -9.67 12.84 -1.81
N THR A 50 -10.49 13.88 -1.71
CA THR A 50 -11.31 14.34 -2.83
C THR A 50 -10.45 14.82 -4.01
N GLU A 51 -9.38 15.54 -3.74
CA GLU A 51 -8.44 15.99 -4.77
C GLU A 51 -7.70 14.81 -5.41
N ILE A 52 -7.26 13.84 -4.61
CA ILE A 52 -6.61 12.62 -5.10
C ILE A 52 -7.58 11.82 -6.00
N ALA A 53 -8.82 11.60 -5.55
CA ALA A 53 -9.81 10.82 -6.26
C ALA A 53 -10.29 11.47 -7.59
N LYS A 54 -10.18 12.79 -7.71
CA LYS A 54 -10.51 13.54 -8.94
C LYS A 54 -9.39 13.57 -9.99
N LYS A 55 -8.15 13.22 -9.60
CA LYS A 55 -7.03 13.28 -10.54
C LYS A 55 -7.13 12.16 -11.57
N THR A 56 -7.22 12.52 -12.84
CA THR A 56 -7.18 11.60 -13.98
C THR A 56 -5.76 11.18 -14.34
N GLU A 57 -4.77 12.01 -14.01
CA GLU A 57 -3.35 11.71 -14.18
C GLU A 57 -2.63 11.84 -12.84
N SER A 58 -2.09 10.74 -12.37
CA SER A 58 -1.34 10.66 -11.11
C SER A 58 -0.08 9.81 -11.31
N LYS A 59 1.01 10.22 -10.63
CA LYS A 59 2.22 9.40 -10.55
C LYS A 59 2.05 8.19 -9.62
N THR A 60 1.01 8.22 -8.78
CA THR A 60 0.64 7.12 -7.87
C THR A 60 -0.77 6.65 -8.22
N ASP A 61 -0.89 5.41 -8.65
CA ASP A 61 -2.20 4.79 -8.88
C ASP A 61 -2.70 4.16 -7.59
N ARG A 62 -3.97 4.43 -7.27
CA ARG A 62 -4.62 4.01 -6.04
C ARG A 62 -5.85 3.19 -6.33
N PHE A 63 -6.06 2.15 -5.52
CA PHE A 63 -7.13 1.19 -5.72
C PHE A 63 -7.80 0.87 -4.39
N ILE A 64 -9.10 0.62 -4.44
CA ILE A 64 -9.82 -0.03 -3.36
C ILE A 64 -9.56 -1.53 -3.45
N ILE A 65 -9.24 -2.14 -2.31
CA ILE A 65 -9.19 -3.59 -2.15
C ILE A 65 -10.62 -4.08 -1.93
N VAL A 66 -11.10 -4.92 -2.83
CA VAL A 66 -12.45 -5.50 -2.76
C VAL A 66 -12.33 -7.00 -2.47
N VAL A 67 -13.03 -7.48 -1.45
CA VAL A 67 -13.07 -8.90 -1.07
C VAL A 67 -14.51 -9.37 -1.02
N ASP A 68 -14.83 -10.38 -1.82
CA ASP A 68 -16.20 -10.93 -1.92
C ASP A 68 -17.26 -9.82 -2.10
N GLY A 69 -16.94 -8.80 -2.92
CA GLY A 69 -17.80 -7.65 -3.19
C GLY A 69 -17.79 -6.55 -2.12
N HIS A 70 -16.99 -6.67 -1.05
CA HIS A 70 -16.89 -5.67 0.01
C HIS A 70 -15.62 -4.82 -0.14
N ASP A 71 -15.76 -3.51 -0.07
CA ASP A 71 -14.63 -2.57 0.00
C ASP A 71 -14.00 -2.63 1.39
N ILE A 72 -12.72 -2.99 1.48
CA ILE A 72 -12.09 -3.28 2.77
C ILE A 72 -10.83 -2.48 3.09
N GLY A 73 -10.29 -1.77 2.13
CA GLY A 73 -9.05 -1.02 2.32
C GLY A 73 -8.55 -0.39 1.03
N GLU A 74 -7.35 0.16 1.08
CA GLU A 74 -6.69 0.83 -0.04
C GLU A 74 -5.34 0.17 -0.31
N ILE A 75 -4.94 0.14 -1.58
CA ILE A 75 -3.62 -0.25 -2.03
C ILE A 75 -3.18 0.65 -3.16
N GLN A 76 -1.91 1.03 -3.15
CA GLN A 76 -1.35 1.94 -4.14
C GLN A 76 -0.05 1.43 -4.73
N VAL A 77 0.33 2.01 -5.88
CA VAL A 77 1.62 1.79 -6.51
C VAL A 77 2.12 3.04 -7.21
N ALA A 78 3.41 3.31 -7.07
CA ALA A 78 4.12 4.38 -7.76
C ALA A 78 5.40 3.84 -8.41
N ASN A 79 5.70 4.23 -9.65
CA ASN A 79 7.01 3.95 -10.22
C ASN A 79 8.05 4.83 -9.53
N LEU A 80 9.09 4.28 -8.96
CA LEU A 80 10.11 5.06 -8.24
C LEU A 80 10.82 6.09 -9.13
N ARG A 81 10.99 5.82 -10.41
CA ARG A 81 11.56 6.77 -11.38
C ARG A 81 10.82 8.12 -11.45
N ASP A 82 9.53 8.13 -11.08
CA ASP A 82 8.71 9.35 -11.08
C ASP A 82 8.88 10.17 -9.79
N TYR A 83 9.63 9.64 -8.81
CA TYR A 83 9.93 10.20 -7.50
C TYR A 83 11.45 10.14 -7.22
N PRO A 84 12.26 11.04 -7.79
CA PRO A 84 13.72 10.95 -7.75
C PRO A 84 14.34 10.85 -6.35
N GLU A 85 13.78 11.54 -5.36
CA GLU A 85 14.25 11.50 -3.97
C GLU A 85 14.02 10.11 -3.36
N ALA A 86 12.81 9.56 -3.48
CA ALA A 86 12.49 8.21 -3.01
C ALA A 86 13.29 7.15 -3.78
N ALA A 87 13.47 7.33 -5.09
CA ALA A 87 14.30 6.43 -5.90
C ALA A 87 15.76 6.39 -5.40
N ALA A 88 16.32 7.54 -5.04
CA ALA A 88 17.67 7.64 -4.49
C ALA A 88 17.77 7.00 -3.10
N GLU A 89 16.76 7.17 -2.24
CA GLU A 89 16.69 6.55 -0.92
C GLU A 89 16.53 5.02 -1.00
N VAL A 90 15.65 4.52 -1.88
CA VAL A 90 15.44 3.08 -2.09
C VAL A 90 16.62 2.42 -2.81
N GLY A 91 17.20 3.07 -3.81
CA GLY A 91 18.41 2.62 -4.50
C GLY A 91 18.24 1.31 -5.31
N ILE A 92 17.02 0.93 -5.69
CA ILE A 92 16.73 -0.25 -6.51
C ILE A 92 16.24 0.21 -7.88
N PRO A 93 16.98 -0.10 -8.97
CA PRO A 93 16.57 0.30 -10.31
C PRO A 93 15.32 -0.47 -10.77
N ASN A 94 14.58 0.13 -11.69
CA ASN A 94 13.38 -0.47 -12.28
C ASN A 94 12.35 -0.96 -11.24
N ALA A 95 12.26 -0.26 -10.12
CA ALA A 95 11.34 -0.60 -9.04
C ALA A 95 10.10 0.28 -9.03
N ALA A 96 9.00 -0.31 -8.55
CA ALA A 96 7.82 0.41 -8.12
C ALA A 96 7.60 0.16 -6.63
N SER A 97 7.18 1.20 -5.91
CA SER A 97 6.82 1.10 -4.50
C SER A 97 5.32 0.90 -4.35
N ALA A 98 4.93 -0.07 -3.54
CA ALA A 98 3.56 -0.32 -3.14
C ALA A 98 3.36 0.05 -1.67
N ASP A 99 2.11 0.36 -1.31
CA ASP A 99 1.68 0.53 0.06
C ASP A 99 0.22 0.13 0.18
N LEU A 100 -0.22 -0.33 1.37
CA LEU A 100 -1.60 -0.74 1.59
C LEU A 100 -2.00 -0.69 3.06
N PHE A 101 -3.30 -0.56 3.27
CA PHE A 101 -3.92 -0.86 4.56
C PHE A 101 -5.26 -1.58 4.40
N ILE A 102 -5.61 -2.39 5.39
CA ILE A 102 -6.95 -2.95 5.56
C ILE A 102 -7.70 -2.03 6.53
N GLY A 103 -8.63 -1.25 5.98
CA GLY A 103 -9.40 -0.26 6.72
C GLY A 103 -10.52 -0.89 7.55
N GLU A 104 -11.15 -1.96 7.04
CA GLU A 104 -12.26 -2.64 7.72
C GLU A 104 -11.74 -3.61 8.80
N PRO A 105 -12.05 -3.39 10.09
CA PRO A 105 -11.55 -4.24 11.18
C PRO A 105 -11.95 -5.71 11.05
N ALA A 106 -13.16 -6.00 10.56
CA ALA A 106 -13.67 -7.37 10.41
C ALA A 106 -12.87 -8.22 9.41
N TRP A 107 -12.06 -7.59 8.56
CA TRP A 107 -11.25 -8.25 7.53
C TRP A 107 -9.77 -8.36 7.88
N ARG A 108 -9.36 -7.81 9.03
CA ARG A 108 -7.98 -7.93 9.53
C ARG A 108 -7.72 -9.33 10.09
N ASP A 109 -6.45 -9.70 10.19
CA ASP A 109 -5.95 -10.97 10.77
C ASP A 109 -6.44 -12.26 10.10
N ARG A 110 -7.02 -12.14 8.90
CA ARG A 110 -7.52 -13.26 8.07
C ARG A 110 -6.57 -13.62 6.92
N GLY A 111 -5.34 -13.09 6.93
CA GLY A 111 -4.36 -13.31 5.87
C GLY A 111 -4.68 -12.60 4.54
N ILE A 112 -5.66 -11.70 4.54
CA ILE A 112 -6.09 -11.00 3.33
C ILE A 112 -5.02 -10.03 2.84
N GLY A 113 -4.38 -9.27 3.74
CA GLY A 113 -3.35 -8.30 3.36
C GLY A 113 -2.20 -8.93 2.56
N SER A 114 -1.68 -10.07 3.00
CA SER A 114 -0.62 -10.78 2.28
C SER A 114 -1.07 -11.31 0.92
N ARG A 115 -2.30 -11.82 0.83
CA ARG A 115 -2.87 -12.32 -0.43
C ARG A 115 -3.17 -11.17 -1.41
N ALA A 116 -3.70 -10.06 -0.91
CA ALA A 116 -3.96 -8.86 -1.70
C ALA A 116 -2.66 -8.30 -2.26
N LEU A 117 -1.64 -8.11 -1.44
CA LEU A 117 -0.34 -7.59 -1.88
C LEU A 117 0.32 -8.50 -2.92
N ARG A 118 0.31 -9.83 -2.72
CA ARG A 118 0.84 -10.78 -3.71
C ARG A 118 0.11 -10.69 -5.04
N GLN A 119 -1.23 -10.68 -5.03
CA GLN A 119 -2.02 -10.57 -6.25
C GLN A 119 -1.84 -9.22 -6.93
N PHE A 120 -1.77 -8.14 -6.16
CA PHE A 120 -1.53 -6.80 -6.67
C PHE A 120 -0.17 -6.68 -7.34
N ALA A 121 0.89 -7.19 -6.70
CA ALA A 121 2.22 -7.23 -7.30
C ALA A 121 2.19 -7.97 -8.64
N ASN A 122 1.60 -9.16 -8.70
CA ASN A 122 1.56 -9.96 -9.92
C ASN A 122 0.70 -9.35 -11.03
N LYS A 123 -0.50 -8.83 -10.69
CA LYS A 123 -1.49 -8.41 -11.68
C LYS A 123 -1.33 -6.94 -12.10
N ILE A 124 -0.89 -6.07 -11.18
CA ILE A 124 -0.87 -4.62 -11.39
C ILE A 124 0.56 -4.09 -11.47
N VAL A 125 1.41 -4.38 -10.47
CA VAL A 125 2.76 -3.82 -10.43
C VAL A 125 3.61 -4.36 -11.58
N PHE A 126 3.67 -5.67 -11.74
CA PHE A 126 4.47 -6.30 -12.78
C PHE A 126 3.86 -6.25 -14.19
N SER A 127 2.65 -5.76 -14.37
CA SER A 127 2.12 -5.43 -15.70
C SER A 127 2.66 -4.10 -16.22
N ARG A 128 3.29 -3.29 -15.37
CA ARG A 128 3.86 -2.00 -15.76
C ARG A 128 5.14 -2.19 -16.59
N PRO A 129 5.30 -1.44 -17.70
CA PRO A 129 6.49 -1.54 -18.53
C PRO A 129 7.77 -1.19 -17.77
N GLY A 130 8.76 -2.09 -17.85
CA GLY A 130 10.08 -1.88 -17.28
C GLY A 130 10.18 -2.00 -15.76
N ILE A 131 9.13 -2.44 -15.06
CA ILE A 131 9.18 -2.71 -13.63
C ILE A 131 9.58 -4.17 -13.39
N GLU A 132 10.72 -4.36 -12.72
CA GLU A 132 11.28 -5.66 -12.39
C GLU A 132 11.19 -5.99 -10.90
N THR A 133 11.07 -4.97 -10.05
CA THR A 133 11.00 -5.12 -8.60
C THR A 133 9.82 -4.33 -8.03
N CYS A 134 9.07 -4.96 -7.13
CA CYS A 134 8.10 -4.30 -6.25
C CYS A 134 8.75 -4.12 -4.88
N THR A 135 8.75 -2.91 -4.35
CA THR A 135 9.23 -2.58 -3.01
C THR A 135 8.08 -2.20 -2.10
N ILE A 136 8.26 -2.41 -0.81
CA ILE A 136 7.39 -1.94 0.27
C ILE A 136 8.26 -1.71 1.50
N ASP A 137 7.98 -0.69 2.29
CA ASP A 137 8.89 -0.23 3.34
C ASP A 137 8.14 0.20 4.62
N PRO A 138 7.57 -0.76 5.37
CA PRO A 138 6.95 -0.47 6.66
C PRO A 138 7.97 0.05 7.68
N GLU A 139 7.49 0.78 8.69
CA GLU A 139 8.32 1.07 9.86
C GLU A 139 8.77 -0.23 10.54
N PRO A 140 10.00 -0.32 11.10
CA PRO A 140 10.53 -1.54 11.71
C PRO A 140 9.66 -2.08 12.86
N GLU A 141 8.95 -1.21 13.57
CA GLU A 141 8.03 -1.54 14.65
C GLU A 141 6.72 -2.17 14.16
N ASN A 142 6.40 -2.01 12.88
CA ASN A 142 5.20 -2.60 12.28
C ASN A 142 5.41 -4.08 11.93
N THR A 143 5.71 -4.87 12.95
CA THR A 143 6.01 -6.32 12.80
C THR A 143 4.87 -7.10 12.18
N ARG A 144 3.63 -6.62 12.34
CA ARG A 144 2.45 -7.22 11.71
C ARG A 144 2.47 -7.06 10.19
N ALA A 145 2.78 -5.86 9.70
CA ALA A 145 2.94 -5.59 8.27
C ALA A 145 4.11 -6.39 7.69
N ILE A 146 5.29 -6.37 8.35
CA ILE A 146 6.48 -7.12 7.94
C ILE A 146 6.14 -8.60 7.73
N ARG A 147 5.51 -9.26 8.72
CA ARG A 147 5.10 -10.68 8.60
C ARG A 147 4.09 -10.92 7.49
N SER A 148 3.20 -9.96 7.24
CA SER A 148 2.23 -10.03 6.14
C SER A 148 2.93 -9.96 4.78
N TYR A 149 3.95 -9.10 4.65
CA TYR A 149 4.71 -8.91 3.42
C TYR A 149 5.66 -10.09 3.14
N GLU A 150 6.27 -10.66 4.18
CA GLU A 150 7.01 -11.93 4.05
C GLU A 150 6.12 -13.04 3.48
N LYS A 151 4.89 -13.20 3.99
CA LYS A 151 3.90 -14.15 3.45
C LYS A 151 3.47 -13.83 2.02
N ALA A 152 3.57 -12.57 1.59
CA ALA A 152 3.33 -12.16 0.22
C ALA A 152 4.53 -12.43 -0.72
N GLY A 153 5.66 -12.92 -0.17
CA GLY A 153 6.87 -13.24 -0.94
C GLY A 153 7.89 -12.11 -1.00
N PHE A 154 7.74 -11.09 -0.14
CA PHE A 154 8.74 -10.04 -0.01
C PHE A 154 9.85 -10.46 0.93
N THR A 155 11.07 -10.06 0.63
CA THR A 155 12.26 -10.31 1.44
C THR A 155 12.92 -9.01 1.88
N TYR A 156 13.53 -9.03 3.06
CA TYR A 156 14.25 -7.89 3.61
C TYR A 156 15.46 -7.51 2.75
N VAL A 157 15.67 -6.21 2.59
CA VAL A 157 16.85 -5.65 1.92
C VAL A 157 17.76 -4.96 2.94
N ARG A 158 17.22 -3.94 3.60
CA ARG A 158 17.91 -3.12 4.60
C ARG A 158 16.94 -2.22 5.34
N THR A 159 17.35 -1.68 6.47
CA THR A 159 16.68 -0.55 7.10
C THR A 159 17.37 0.75 6.68
N TYR A 160 16.61 1.80 6.41
CA TYR A 160 17.11 3.10 6.02
C TYR A 160 16.27 4.22 6.63
N HIS A 161 16.84 5.42 6.72
CA HIS A 161 16.15 6.58 7.26
C HIS A 161 15.47 7.37 6.15
N VAL A 162 14.13 7.51 6.25
CA VAL A 162 13.30 8.32 5.34
C VAL A 162 13.32 9.77 5.82
N ARG A 163 14.01 10.63 5.08
CA ARG A 163 14.22 12.03 5.47
C ARG A 163 12.92 12.81 5.63
N LYS A 164 11.98 12.63 4.71
CA LYS A 164 10.72 13.40 4.69
C LYS A 164 9.86 13.16 5.94
N GLY A 165 9.84 11.94 6.45
CA GLY A 165 9.05 11.57 7.62
C GLY A 165 9.85 11.55 8.92
N ASN A 166 11.19 11.65 8.84
CA ASN A 166 12.11 11.44 9.95
C ASN A 166 11.83 10.12 10.68
N VAL A 167 11.58 9.06 9.90
CA VAL A 167 11.28 7.71 10.39
C VAL A 167 12.20 6.70 9.74
N ASP A 168 12.44 5.58 10.40
CA ASP A 168 13.15 4.47 9.81
C ASP A 168 12.18 3.56 9.03
N ALA A 169 12.63 3.06 7.90
CA ALA A 169 11.87 2.18 7.02
C ALA A 169 12.59 0.84 6.85
N TYR A 170 11.85 -0.24 6.99
CA TYR A 170 12.28 -1.63 6.80
C TYR A 170 12.00 -2.02 5.34
N LEU A 171 13.00 -1.75 4.46
CA LEU A 171 12.85 -1.99 3.02
C LEU A 171 12.74 -3.46 2.72
N MET A 172 11.68 -3.84 2.05
CA MET A 172 11.44 -5.17 1.54
C MET A 172 11.24 -5.13 0.01
N ARG A 173 11.61 -6.21 -0.67
CA ARG A 173 11.45 -6.35 -2.12
C ARG A 173 10.87 -7.69 -2.52
N ARG A 174 10.20 -7.71 -3.64
CA ARG A 174 9.81 -8.90 -4.39
C ARG A 174 10.10 -8.68 -5.87
N ASP A 175 10.76 -9.63 -6.52
CA ASP A 175 11.12 -9.51 -7.93
C ASP A 175 10.07 -10.19 -8.83
N ARG A 176 10.01 -9.73 -10.08
CA ARG A 176 9.17 -10.33 -11.12
C ARG A 176 9.50 -11.82 -11.28
N GLY A 177 8.48 -12.67 -11.37
CA GLY A 177 8.63 -14.11 -11.55
C GLY A 177 8.96 -14.90 -10.27
N GLN A 178 8.96 -14.27 -9.10
CA GLN A 178 8.98 -14.97 -7.83
C GLN A 178 7.56 -15.40 -7.44
N ASP A 179 7.31 -16.70 -7.32
CA ASP A 179 6.07 -17.32 -6.83
C ASP A 179 6.11 -17.65 -5.34
#